data_67fe0bc1aa78dc5a486b7b96920fb3df
#
_entry.id   67fe0bc1aa78dc5a486b7b96920fb3df
#
_cell.length_a   1.000
_cell.length_b   1.000
_cell.length_c   1.000
_cell.angle_alpha   90.00
_cell.angle_beta   90.00
_cell.angle_gamma   90.00
#
_symmetry.space_group_name_H-M   'P 1'
#
loop_
_entity.id
_entity.type
_entity.pdbx_description
1 polymer ?
#
loop_
_entity_poly.entity_id
_entity_poly.type
_entity_poly.pdbx_seq_one_letter_code
_entity_poly.pdbx_strand_id
1 'polypeptide(L)'
;MTRINASEVREDFAEVLNRVAYRGERIVVHRRGKDVVALVPVDDVALLQALEDRIDLEDARKALAEAKTKGTVRWEALKTELGL
;
A
#
# COMPACT_ATOMS: atom_id res chain seq x y z
N MET A 1 10.12 -4.38 12.77
CA MET A 1 9.02 -3.43 12.49
C MET A 1 8.33 -3.06 13.80
N THR A 2 8.19 -1.80 14.06
CA THR A 2 7.61 -1.30 15.31
C THR A 2 6.09 -1.22 15.20
N ARG A 3 5.37 -1.61 16.24
CA ARG A 3 3.91 -1.48 16.30
C ARG A 3 3.54 -0.47 17.38
N ILE A 4 2.74 0.52 17.00
CA ILE A 4 2.31 1.59 17.90
C ILE A 4 0.80 1.73 17.79
N ASN A 5 0.15 1.99 18.93
CA ASN A 5 -1.28 2.24 18.98
C ASN A 5 -1.62 3.58 18.29
N ALA A 6 -2.76 3.64 17.62
CA ALA A 6 -3.21 4.85 16.91
C ALA A 6 -3.31 6.06 17.85
N SER A 7 -3.71 5.86 19.11
CA SER A 7 -3.77 6.94 20.10
C SER A 7 -2.41 7.53 20.40
N GLU A 8 -1.39 6.68 20.54
CA GLU A 8 -0.01 7.12 20.77
C GLU A 8 0.56 7.84 19.55
N VAL A 9 0.26 7.37 18.35
CA VAL A 9 0.67 8.04 17.12
C VAL A 9 0.07 9.44 17.07
N ARG A 10 -1.18 9.59 17.44
CA ARG A 10 -1.85 10.90 17.44
C ARG A 10 -1.24 11.86 18.46
N GLU A 11 -0.88 11.36 19.65
CA GLU A 11 -0.28 12.17 20.69
C GLU A 11 1.14 12.61 20.35
N ASP A 12 1.95 11.74 19.78
CA ASP A 12 3.36 12.00 19.46
C ASP A 12 3.63 11.98 17.95
N PHE A 13 2.70 12.49 17.18
CA PHE A 13 2.75 12.40 15.71
C PHE A 13 4.04 12.97 15.12
N ALA A 14 4.49 14.12 15.61
CA ALA A 14 5.73 14.74 15.12
C ALA A 14 6.95 13.86 15.36
N GLU A 15 7.05 13.21 16.52
CA GLU A 15 8.14 12.31 16.83
C GLU A 15 8.06 11.05 15.99
N VAL A 16 6.87 10.49 15.80
CA VAL A 16 6.65 9.33 14.96
C VAL A 16 7.09 9.63 13.52
N LEU A 17 6.72 10.79 12.99
CA LEU A 17 7.17 11.22 11.67
C LEU A 17 8.69 11.33 11.57
N ASN A 18 9.34 11.89 12.60
CA ASN A 18 10.79 11.99 12.63
C ASN A 18 11.46 10.63 12.61
N ARG A 19 10.94 9.67 13.35
CA ARG A 19 11.47 8.31 13.36
C ARG A 19 11.38 7.66 11.98
N VAL A 20 10.27 7.84 11.31
CA VAL A 20 10.07 7.30 9.96
C VAL A 20 10.90 8.05 8.93
N ALA A 21 10.85 9.39 8.94
CA ALA A 21 11.52 10.21 7.92
C ALA A 21 13.04 10.20 8.03
N TYR A 22 13.57 10.30 9.26
CA TYR A 22 15.01 10.46 9.48
C TYR A 22 15.74 9.20 9.89
N ARG A 23 15.08 8.30 10.62
CA ARG A 23 15.69 7.04 11.06
C ARG A 23 15.38 5.88 10.14
N GLY A 24 14.46 6.06 9.20
CA GLY A 24 14.06 5.00 8.30
C GLY A 24 13.25 3.89 8.97
N GLU A 25 12.62 4.17 10.11
CA GLU A 25 11.80 3.19 10.78
C GLU A 25 10.50 2.93 10.02
N ARG A 26 10.02 1.71 10.12
CA ARG A 26 8.72 1.31 9.60
C ARG A 26 7.82 1.02 10.79
N ILE A 27 6.72 1.74 10.89
CA ILE A 27 5.81 1.68 12.04
C ILE A 27 4.45 1.21 11.59
N VAL A 28 4.00 0.11 12.17
CA VAL A 28 2.63 -0.39 11.95
C VAL A 28 1.75 0.25 13.02
N VAL A 29 0.70 0.92 12.58
CA VAL A 29 -0.28 1.53 13.47
C VAL A 29 -1.42 0.55 13.66
N HIS A 30 -1.68 0.18 14.91
CA HIS A 30 -2.79 -0.71 15.24
C HIS A 30 -3.88 0.04 16.00
N ARG A 31 -5.07 -0.43 15.86
CA ARG A 31 -6.25 0.12 16.53
C ARG A 31 -7.15 -1.04 16.94
N ARG A 32 -7.48 -1.09 18.24
CA ARG A 32 -8.32 -2.15 18.79
C ARG A 32 -7.79 -3.55 18.48
N GLY A 33 -6.49 -3.71 18.55
CA GLY A 33 -5.83 -5.00 18.28
C GLY A 33 -5.67 -5.36 16.82
N LYS A 34 -6.05 -4.47 15.89
CA LYS A 34 -5.92 -4.71 14.46
C LYS A 34 -4.94 -3.72 13.83
N ASP A 35 -4.06 -4.21 12.97
CA ASP A 35 -3.18 -3.38 12.18
C ASP A 35 -4.01 -2.69 11.09
N VAL A 36 -3.98 -1.36 11.05
CA VAL A 36 -4.83 -0.59 10.14
C VAL A 36 -4.05 0.14 9.06
N VAL A 37 -2.88 0.69 9.40
CA VAL A 37 -2.00 1.39 8.45
C VAL A 37 -0.56 1.15 8.83
N ALA A 38 0.34 1.48 7.92
CA ALA A 38 1.78 1.50 8.20
C ALA A 38 2.34 2.86 7.79
N LEU A 39 3.23 3.41 8.62
CA LEU A 39 4.00 4.60 8.31
C LEU A 39 5.38 4.15 7.85
N VAL A 40 5.75 4.52 6.64
CA VAL A 40 7.01 4.12 6.03
C VAL A 40 7.69 5.32 5.38
N PRO A 41 9.03 5.30 5.25
CA PRO A 41 9.71 6.36 4.52
C PRO A 41 9.19 6.48 3.09
N VAL A 42 9.22 7.68 2.55
CA VAL A 42 8.71 7.94 1.19
C VAL A 42 9.44 7.11 0.13
N ASP A 43 10.71 6.78 0.37
CA ASP A 43 11.47 5.90 -0.52
C ASP A 43 10.86 4.50 -0.63
N ASP A 44 10.31 3.99 0.47
CA ASP A 44 9.62 2.71 0.48
C ASP A 44 8.34 2.76 -0.37
N VAL A 45 7.64 3.88 -0.36
CA VAL A 45 6.45 4.07 -1.20
C VAL A 45 6.83 4.03 -2.68
N ALA A 46 7.92 4.69 -3.06
CA ALA A 46 8.41 4.65 -4.43
C ALA A 46 8.77 3.21 -4.85
N LEU A 47 9.41 2.47 -3.97
CA LEU A 47 9.75 1.07 -4.19
C LEU A 47 8.50 0.19 -4.35
N LEU A 48 7.51 0.39 -3.49
CA LEU A 48 6.24 -0.34 -3.58
C LEU A 48 5.50 -0.03 -4.87
N GLN A 49 5.48 1.22 -5.30
CA GLN A 49 4.87 1.62 -6.56
C GLN A 49 5.55 0.95 -7.75
N ALA A 50 6.88 0.90 -7.73
CA ALA A 50 7.64 0.22 -8.77
C ALA A 50 7.33 -1.28 -8.82
N LEU A 51 7.20 -1.93 -7.66
CA LEU A 51 6.82 -3.33 -7.56
C LEU A 51 5.37 -3.57 -8.03
N GLU A 52 4.45 -2.70 -7.63
CA GLU A 52 3.05 -2.77 -8.04
C GLU A 52 2.90 -2.62 -9.55
N ASP A 53 3.59 -1.67 -10.15
CA ASP A 53 3.59 -1.46 -11.60
C ASP A 53 4.07 -2.70 -12.34
N ARG A 54 5.10 -3.35 -11.82
CA ARG A 54 5.64 -4.57 -12.37
C ARG A 54 4.65 -5.73 -12.29
N ILE A 55 4.02 -5.89 -11.13
CA ILE A 55 3.01 -6.92 -10.90
C ILE A 55 1.78 -6.66 -11.78
N ASP A 56 1.33 -5.42 -11.87
CA ASP A 56 0.20 -5.03 -12.69
C ASP A 56 0.44 -5.33 -14.17
N LEU A 57 1.66 -5.15 -14.67
CA LEU A 57 2.00 -5.49 -16.03
C LEU A 57 1.87 -6.99 -16.31
N GLU A 58 2.34 -7.81 -15.39
CA GLU A 58 2.22 -9.26 -15.49
C GLU A 58 0.76 -9.71 -15.37
N ASP A 59 0.04 -9.16 -14.41
CA ASP A 59 -1.38 -9.43 -14.22
C ASP A 59 -2.21 -8.93 -15.40
N ALA A 60 -1.86 -7.80 -15.98
CA ALA A 60 -2.51 -7.28 -17.17
C ALA A 60 -2.33 -8.22 -18.38
N ARG A 61 -1.16 -8.80 -18.52
CA ARG A 61 -0.90 -9.79 -19.58
C ARG A 61 -1.75 -11.04 -19.39
N LYS A 62 -1.83 -11.54 -18.16
CA LYS A 62 -2.67 -12.69 -17.80
C LYS A 62 -4.15 -12.36 -17.97
N ALA A 63 -4.57 -11.18 -17.52
CA ALA A 63 -5.95 -10.71 -17.64
C ALA A 63 -6.36 -10.55 -19.10
N LEU A 64 -5.47 -10.06 -19.97
CA LEU A 64 -5.72 -9.96 -21.39
C LEU A 64 -5.86 -11.35 -22.04
N ALA A 65 -5.03 -12.29 -21.62
CA ALA A 65 -5.10 -13.66 -22.10
C ALA A 65 -6.42 -14.32 -21.66
N GLU A 66 -6.84 -14.11 -20.42
CA GLU A 66 -8.10 -14.59 -19.88
C GLU A 66 -9.31 -13.84 -20.46
N ALA A 67 -9.19 -12.55 -20.69
CA ALA A 67 -10.26 -11.71 -21.25
C ALA A 67 -10.66 -12.13 -22.65
N LYS A 68 -9.76 -12.71 -23.42
CA LYS A 68 -10.06 -13.31 -24.71
C LYS A 68 -11.00 -14.50 -24.60
N THR A 69 -11.06 -15.12 -23.43
CA THR A 69 -11.91 -16.29 -23.16
C THR A 69 -13.11 -15.97 -22.29
N LYS A 70 -13.05 -14.92 -21.44
CA LYS A 70 -14.10 -14.61 -20.44
C LYS A 70 -14.72 -13.22 -20.54
N GLY A 71 -14.25 -12.37 -21.44
CA GLY A 71 -14.74 -10.98 -21.60
C GLY A 71 -14.00 -9.96 -20.73
N THR A 72 -14.12 -8.67 -21.10
CA THR A 72 -13.35 -7.56 -20.54
C THR A 72 -14.04 -6.77 -19.43
N VAL A 73 -15.31 -7.07 -19.15
CA VAL A 73 -16.15 -6.32 -18.21
C VAL A 73 -15.50 -6.25 -16.82
N ARG A 74 -14.89 -7.34 -16.40
CA ARG A 74 -14.26 -7.44 -15.09
C ARG A 74 -13.02 -6.55 -14.95
N TRP A 75 -12.27 -6.40 -16.04
CA TRP A 75 -11.09 -5.54 -16.06
C TRP A 75 -11.45 -4.06 -15.94
N GLU A 76 -12.45 -3.62 -16.65
CA GLU A 76 -12.91 -2.23 -16.57
C GLU A 76 -13.51 -1.90 -15.22
N ALA A 77 -14.26 -2.82 -14.62
CA ALA A 77 -14.78 -2.66 -13.27
C ALA A 77 -13.64 -2.53 -12.25
N LEU A 78 -12.63 -3.37 -12.34
CA LEU A 78 -11.46 -3.34 -11.48
C LEU A 78 -10.67 -2.04 -11.66
N LYS A 79 -10.51 -1.61 -12.89
CA LYS A 79 -9.81 -0.37 -13.24
C LYS A 79 -10.51 0.86 -12.65
N THR A 80 -11.82 0.89 -12.73
CA THR A 80 -12.64 1.96 -12.13
C THR A 80 -12.53 1.94 -10.60
N GLU A 81 -12.57 0.76 -10.01
CA GLU A 81 -12.48 0.57 -8.56
C GLU A 81 -11.13 1.03 -8.01
N LEU A 82 -10.05 0.81 -8.76
CA LEU A 82 -8.70 1.25 -8.40
C LEU A 82 -8.44 2.71 -8.72
N GLY A 83 -9.35 3.40 -9.41
CA GLY A 83 -9.18 4.79 -9.81
C GLY A 83 -8.17 5.00 -10.94
N LEU A 84 -7.97 4.01 -11.74
CA LEU A 84 -7.04 4.07 -12.87
C LEU A 84 -7.70 4.57 -14.14
#